data_e6ebc46a41ba24372bf1b01a947ff13f
#
_entry.id   e6ebc46a41ba24372bf1b01a947ff13f
#
_cell.length_a   1.000
_cell.length_b   1.000
_cell.length_c   1.000
_cell.angle_alpha   90.00
_cell.angle_beta   90.00
_cell.angle_gamma   90.00
#
_symmetry.space_group_name_H-M   'P 1'
#
loop_
_entity.id
_entity.type
_entity.pdbx_description
1 polymer ?
#
loop_
_entity_poly.entity_id
_entity_poly.type
_entity_poly.pdbx_seq_one_letter_code
_entity_poly.pdbx_strand_id
1 'polypeptide(L)'
;MSSLVKRDELYKISPNPSLPKRGRSSFPFAKAGKTLNSPFGKGGLRGIFNNKGFTLIEMVMVITLLGIIGGIIALPLYQGTKGWFEATTREGITESGRIAIERMMREIRNTARTAANAPCITTATATSFVFGDDPANCASINFSRAGAVAPYTVQRNGVDLANDVNSLTFTYYDNTNVPTAVVANVRRVGFEIVSTSGGETLRKYSEVYLSNMKGY
;
A
#
# COMPACT_ATOMS: atom_id res chain seq x y z
N MET A 1 55.78 -4.08 16.02
CA MET A 1 55.17 -4.65 17.22
C MET A 1 53.70 -4.30 17.15
N SER A 2 52.97 -5.05 16.41
CA SER A 2 52.16 -6.23 16.74
C SER A 2 51.07 -5.95 17.78
N SER A 3 49.82 -5.78 17.32
CA SER A 3 48.71 -6.53 17.91
C SER A 3 47.49 -6.47 16.94
N LEU A 4 47.36 -7.52 16.18
CA LEU A 4 46.10 -7.96 15.53
C LEU A 4 45.09 -8.31 16.66
N VAL A 5 44.02 -7.57 16.75
CA VAL A 5 42.84 -8.05 17.51
C VAL A 5 41.87 -8.69 16.50
N LYS A 6 41.89 -9.99 16.55
CA LYS A 6 40.98 -10.95 15.97
C LYS A 6 39.58 -10.72 16.54
N ARG A 7 38.62 -10.34 15.69
CA ARG A 7 37.21 -10.25 16.05
C ARG A 7 36.41 -11.28 15.26
N ASP A 8 36.68 -12.55 15.62
CA ASP A 8 35.78 -13.66 15.33
C ASP A 8 34.90 -13.86 16.57
N GLU A 9 33.75 -13.24 16.59
CA GLU A 9 32.64 -13.71 17.42
C GLU A 9 31.43 -13.96 16.53
N LEU A 10 31.34 -15.20 16.22
CA LEU A 10 30.26 -16.02 15.76
C LEU A 10 28.88 -15.55 16.23
N TYR A 11 28.09 -15.10 15.27
CA TYR A 11 26.65 -15.03 15.40
C TYR A 11 26.12 -16.46 15.46
N LYS A 12 25.99 -17.05 16.64
CA LYS A 12 25.27 -18.29 16.87
C LYS A 12 23.80 -18.03 16.59
N ILE A 13 23.38 -18.42 15.40
CA ILE A 13 21.96 -18.57 15.07
C ILE A 13 21.41 -19.66 15.99
N SER A 14 20.56 -19.23 16.91
CA SER A 14 19.81 -20.15 17.77
C SER A 14 18.94 -21.08 16.91
N PRO A 15 18.98 -22.39 17.15
CA PRO A 15 18.15 -23.31 16.38
C PRO A 15 16.68 -23.05 16.66
N ASN A 16 15.89 -23.01 15.59
CA ASN A 16 14.45 -22.93 15.53
C ASN A 16 13.75 -23.62 16.72
N PRO A 17 12.85 -22.96 17.46
CA PRO A 17 12.03 -23.63 18.43
C PRO A 17 11.13 -24.64 17.69
N SER A 18 11.36 -25.92 18.01
CA SER A 18 10.57 -27.04 17.53
C SER A 18 9.09 -26.80 17.81
N LEU A 19 8.29 -26.73 16.75
CA LEU A 19 6.84 -26.76 16.82
C LEU A 19 6.36 -27.95 17.64
N PRO A 20 5.43 -27.80 18.58
CA PRO A 20 4.88 -28.91 19.32
C PRO A 20 4.20 -29.87 18.35
N LYS A 21 4.67 -31.14 18.36
CA LYS A 21 4.03 -32.22 17.61
C LYS A 21 2.58 -32.32 18.09
N ARG A 22 1.66 -31.98 17.22
CA ARG A 22 0.23 -32.22 17.39
C ARG A 22 0.04 -33.72 17.65
N GLY A 23 -0.22 -34.09 18.91
CA GLY A 23 -0.56 -35.43 19.29
C GLY A 23 -1.78 -35.86 18.49
N ARG A 24 -1.63 -36.98 17.75
CA ARG A 24 -2.77 -37.72 17.23
C ARG A 24 -3.59 -38.20 18.43
N SER A 25 -4.70 -37.52 18.74
CA SER A 25 -5.71 -38.08 19.57
C SER A 25 -6.36 -39.23 18.79
N SER A 26 -5.92 -40.45 19.10
CA SER A 26 -6.63 -41.65 18.73
C SER A 26 -7.95 -41.64 19.48
N PHE A 27 -9.03 -41.27 18.81
CA PHE A 27 -10.36 -41.47 19.32
C PHE A 27 -10.60 -43.01 19.34
N PRO A 28 -10.89 -43.59 20.50
CA PRO A 28 -11.29 -45.00 20.53
C PRO A 28 -12.71 -45.11 19.93
N PHE A 29 -12.77 -45.61 18.72
CA PHE A 29 -14.06 -46.08 18.19
C PHE A 29 -14.49 -47.30 19.03
N ALA A 30 -15.30 -47.01 20.05
CA ALA A 30 -16.04 -48.04 20.76
C ALA A 30 -16.98 -48.71 19.77
N LYS A 31 -16.75 -50.02 19.53
CA LYS A 31 -17.71 -50.90 18.91
C LYS A 31 -18.94 -51.01 19.83
N ALA A 32 -19.86 -50.11 19.70
CA ALA A 32 -21.21 -50.28 20.23
C ALA A 32 -22.08 -50.78 19.08
N GLY A 33 -22.13 -52.07 18.92
CA GLY A 33 -23.17 -52.76 18.15
C GLY A 33 -24.53 -52.57 18.86
N LYS A 34 -25.17 -51.47 18.58
CA LYS A 34 -26.65 -51.33 18.79
C LYS A 34 -27.17 -50.90 17.44
N THR A 35 -27.87 -51.81 16.81
CA THR A 35 -28.77 -51.52 15.68
C THR A 35 -29.79 -50.47 16.16
N LEU A 36 -29.44 -49.19 15.95
CA LEU A 36 -30.40 -48.13 16.00
C LEU A 36 -31.35 -48.36 14.83
N ASN A 37 -32.54 -48.88 15.13
CA ASN A 37 -33.66 -48.79 14.20
C ASN A 37 -33.90 -47.33 13.91
N SER A 38 -33.28 -46.87 12.82
CA SER A 38 -33.55 -45.53 12.32
C SER A 38 -35.00 -45.46 11.89
N PRO A 39 -35.80 -44.54 12.46
CA PRO A 39 -37.18 -44.33 12.01
C PRO A 39 -37.27 -43.85 10.57
N PHE A 40 -36.14 -43.56 9.96
CA PHE A 40 -36.00 -43.21 8.52
C PHE A 40 -35.70 -44.40 7.60
N GLY A 41 -35.72 -45.59 8.15
CA GLY A 41 -35.59 -46.81 7.34
C GLY A 41 -36.89 -47.08 6.58
N LYS A 42 -36.82 -46.84 5.24
CA LYS A 42 -37.82 -47.20 4.23
C LYS A 42 -38.79 -46.10 3.73
N GLY A 43 -38.56 -44.82 4.03
CA GLY A 43 -39.07 -43.74 3.18
C GLY A 43 -38.02 -43.40 2.14
N GLY A 44 -37.85 -44.25 1.13
CA GLY A 44 -36.91 -43.92 0.03
C GLY A 44 -37.35 -42.59 -0.56
N LEU A 45 -36.34 -41.76 -0.93
CA LEU A 45 -36.45 -40.52 -1.73
C LEU A 45 -37.23 -40.71 -3.08
N ARG A 46 -37.85 -41.89 -3.25
CA ARG A 46 -38.67 -42.25 -4.39
C ARG A 46 -40.04 -41.52 -4.45
N GLY A 47 -40.43 -40.82 -3.37
CA GLY A 47 -41.72 -40.09 -3.35
C GLY A 47 -41.64 -38.65 -3.80
N ILE A 48 -40.44 -38.09 -4.00
CA ILE A 48 -40.30 -36.65 -4.29
C ILE A 48 -40.14 -36.42 -5.80
N PHE A 49 -39.72 -37.41 -6.55
CA PHE A 49 -39.67 -37.32 -8.02
C PHE A 49 -41.02 -37.77 -8.58
N ASN A 50 -42.03 -36.95 -8.49
CA ASN A 50 -43.20 -37.08 -9.29
C ASN A 50 -42.77 -36.89 -10.74
N ASN A 51 -42.63 -37.97 -11.51
CA ASN A 51 -42.22 -37.96 -12.91
C ASN A 51 -43.22 -37.30 -13.82
N LYS A 52 -43.66 -36.06 -13.45
CA LYS A 52 -44.31 -35.18 -14.37
C LYS A 52 -43.21 -34.49 -15.14
N GLY A 53 -42.90 -34.97 -16.34
CA GLY A 53 -42.00 -34.30 -17.23
C GLY A 53 -42.48 -32.86 -17.44
N PHE A 54 -41.53 -31.93 -17.52
CA PHE A 54 -41.85 -30.54 -17.84
C PHE A 54 -42.51 -30.48 -19.22
N THR A 55 -43.56 -29.72 -19.35
CA THR A 55 -44.16 -29.45 -20.62
C THR A 55 -43.26 -28.52 -21.44
N LEU A 56 -43.32 -28.65 -22.77
CA LEU A 56 -42.53 -27.79 -23.65
C LEU A 56 -42.83 -26.32 -23.42
N ILE A 57 -44.10 -26.00 -23.14
CA ILE A 57 -44.52 -24.61 -22.84
C ILE A 57 -43.91 -24.06 -21.56
N GLU A 58 -43.78 -24.91 -20.53
CA GLU A 58 -43.17 -24.53 -19.23
C GLU A 58 -41.69 -24.21 -19.39
N MET A 59 -40.96 -25.00 -20.20
CA MET A 59 -39.55 -24.72 -20.49
C MET A 59 -39.41 -23.41 -21.25
N VAL A 60 -40.24 -23.13 -22.24
CA VAL A 60 -40.23 -21.87 -23.01
C VAL A 60 -40.52 -20.68 -22.08
N MET A 61 -41.51 -20.80 -21.20
CA MET A 61 -41.80 -19.73 -20.23
C MET A 61 -40.63 -19.48 -19.28
N VAL A 62 -39.95 -20.52 -18.77
CA VAL A 62 -38.82 -20.37 -17.87
C VAL A 62 -37.64 -19.67 -18.55
N ILE A 63 -37.27 -20.09 -19.75
CA ILE A 63 -36.15 -19.46 -20.46
C ILE A 63 -36.43 -18.02 -20.88
N THR A 64 -37.68 -17.69 -21.24
CA THR A 64 -38.05 -16.29 -21.53
C THR A 64 -38.01 -15.41 -20.28
N LEU A 65 -38.53 -15.90 -19.13
CA LEU A 65 -38.43 -15.19 -17.86
C LEU A 65 -37.01 -15.00 -17.43
N LEU A 66 -36.15 -16.03 -17.49
CA LEU A 66 -34.74 -15.93 -17.19
C LEU A 66 -34.00 -14.93 -18.11
N GLY A 67 -34.35 -14.91 -19.37
CA GLY A 67 -33.80 -13.94 -20.34
C GLY A 67 -34.15 -12.49 -19.98
N ILE A 68 -35.38 -12.23 -19.61
CA ILE A 68 -35.84 -10.89 -19.20
C ILE A 68 -35.14 -10.46 -17.88
N ILE A 69 -35.15 -11.32 -16.87
CA ILE A 69 -34.52 -11.03 -15.57
C ILE A 69 -33.01 -10.84 -15.74
N GLY A 70 -32.36 -11.72 -16.52
CA GLY A 70 -30.93 -11.62 -16.81
C GLY A 70 -30.58 -10.30 -17.51
N GLY A 71 -31.38 -9.87 -18.47
CA GLY A 71 -31.17 -8.59 -19.15
C GLY A 71 -31.31 -7.37 -18.24
N ILE A 72 -32.27 -7.38 -17.32
CA ILE A 72 -32.48 -6.28 -16.37
C ILE A 72 -31.33 -6.20 -15.36
N ILE A 73 -30.79 -7.33 -14.89
CA ILE A 73 -29.75 -7.38 -13.86
C ILE A 73 -28.35 -7.15 -14.45
N ALA A 74 -28.12 -7.46 -15.71
CA ALA A 74 -26.80 -7.37 -16.33
C ALA A 74 -26.19 -5.95 -16.26
N LEU A 75 -26.98 -4.93 -16.55
CA LEU A 75 -26.52 -3.53 -16.55
C LEU A 75 -26.08 -3.03 -15.16
N PRO A 76 -26.88 -3.16 -14.09
CA PRO A 76 -26.45 -2.73 -12.75
C PRO A 76 -25.28 -3.55 -12.22
N LEU A 77 -25.16 -4.85 -12.53
CA LEU A 77 -23.98 -5.63 -12.17
C LEU A 77 -22.71 -5.11 -12.86
N TYR A 78 -22.76 -4.82 -14.15
CA TYR A 78 -21.64 -4.25 -14.89
C TYR A 78 -21.21 -2.89 -14.33
N GLN A 79 -22.16 -2.00 -14.05
CA GLN A 79 -21.88 -0.68 -13.48
C GLN A 79 -21.35 -0.78 -12.05
N GLY A 80 -21.90 -1.70 -11.26
CA GLY A 80 -21.46 -1.94 -9.88
C GLY A 80 -20.02 -2.45 -9.81
N THR A 81 -19.65 -3.42 -10.65
CA THR A 81 -18.28 -3.92 -10.70
C THR A 81 -17.29 -2.85 -11.17
N LYS A 82 -17.65 -2.08 -12.19
CA LYS A 82 -16.82 -0.97 -12.67
C LYS A 82 -16.59 0.07 -11.56
N GLY A 83 -17.66 0.51 -10.89
CA GLY A 83 -17.55 1.47 -9.79
C GLY A 83 -16.71 0.96 -8.62
N TRP A 84 -16.78 -0.33 -8.33
CA TRP A 84 -15.94 -0.93 -7.28
C TRP A 84 -14.45 -0.93 -7.66
N PHE A 85 -14.12 -1.30 -8.89
CA PHE A 85 -12.73 -1.23 -9.36
C PHE A 85 -12.17 0.20 -9.34
N GLU A 86 -12.95 1.17 -9.75
CA GLU A 86 -12.55 2.59 -9.69
C GLU A 86 -12.32 3.04 -8.23
N ALA A 87 -13.20 2.67 -7.31
CA ALA A 87 -13.08 3.02 -5.90
C ALA A 87 -11.82 2.42 -5.26
N THR A 88 -11.55 1.11 -5.48
CA THR A 88 -10.36 0.44 -4.92
C THR A 88 -9.06 1.01 -5.49
N THR A 89 -9.04 1.36 -6.77
CA THR A 89 -7.86 1.99 -7.40
C THR A 89 -7.59 3.37 -6.79
N ARG A 90 -8.65 4.18 -6.58
CA ARG A 90 -8.52 5.50 -5.92
C ARG A 90 -8.00 5.39 -4.48
N GLU A 91 -8.47 4.42 -3.72
CA GLU A 91 -8.02 4.17 -2.35
C GLU A 91 -6.52 3.84 -2.32
N GLY A 92 -6.05 2.95 -3.19
CA GLY A 92 -4.64 2.59 -3.28
C GLY A 92 -3.72 3.77 -3.59
N ILE A 93 -4.08 4.63 -4.55
CA ILE A 93 -3.29 5.82 -4.90
C ILE A 93 -3.33 6.87 -3.77
N THR A 94 -4.48 7.02 -3.13
CA THR A 94 -4.64 7.95 -2.00
C THR A 94 -3.77 7.53 -0.83
N GLU A 95 -3.72 6.25 -0.51
CA GLU A 95 -2.96 5.72 0.62
C GLU A 95 -1.45 5.76 0.34
N SER A 96 -0.99 5.33 -0.84
CA SER A 96 0.43 5.39 -1.19
C SER A 96 0.97 6.83 -1.17
N GLY A 97 0.22 7.77 -1.73
CA GLY A 97 0.56 9.19 -1.69
C GLY A 97 0.58 9.76 -0.27
N ARG A 98 -0.32 9.34 0.62
CA ARG A 98 -0.34 9.73 2.03
C ARG A 98 0.90 9.22 2.77
N ILE A 99 1.23 7.95 2.62
CA ILE A 99 2.41 7.35 3.24
C ILE A 99 3.69 8.05 2.77
N ALA A 100 3.81 8.34 1.47
CA ALA A 100 4.93 9.07 0.92
C ALA A 100 5.09 10.46 1.55
N ILE A 101 3.99 11.22 1.66
CA ILE A 101 3.98 12.56 2.27
C ILE A 101 4.36 12.51 3.75
N GLU A 102 3.77 11.61 4.52
CA GLU A 102 4.06 11.47 5.95
C GLU A 102 5.54 11.11 6.18
N ARG A 103 6.10 10.25 5.34
CA ARG A 103 7.51 9.90 5.38
C ARG A 103 8.40 11.08 5.01
N MET A 104 8.11 11.77 3.91
CA MET A 104 8.85 12.98 3.50
C MET A 104 8.82 14.04 4.60
N MET A 105 7.65 14.36 5.17
CA MET A 105 7.53 15.32 6.27
C MET A 105 8.42 14.97 7.46
N ARG A 106 8.42 13.71 7.87
CA ARG A 106 9.18 13.25 9.03
C ARG A 106 10.69 13.33 8.78
N GLU A 107 11.15 12.88 7.62
CA GLU A 107 12.57 12.86 7.29
C GLU A 107 13.10 14.26 6.99
N ILE A 108 12.39 15.08 6.21
CA ILE A 108 12.79 16.46 5.90
C ILE A 108 12.87 17.32 7.18
N ARG A 109 11.96 17.11 8.13
CA ARG A 109 11.99 17.83 9.42
C ARG A 109 13.29 17.61 10.18
N ASN A 110 13.89 16.44 10.02
CA ASN A 110 15.12 16.03 10.72
C ASN A 110 16.40 16.42 9.97
N THR A 111 16.30 17.23 8.91
CA THR A 111 17.49 17.73 8.19
C THR A 111 18.50 18.29 9.17
N ALA A 112 19.73 17.79 9.09
CA ALA A 112 20.81 18.22 9.97
C ALA A 112 21.23 19.67 9.69
N ARG A 113 21.96 20.24 10.64
CA ARG A 113 22.56 21.56 10.54
C ARG A 113 24.07 21.42 10.42
N THR A 114 24.66 22.05 9.43
CA THR A 114 26.09 22.11 9.26
C THR A 114 26.77 23.01 10.30
N ALA A 115 28.08 22.88 10.49
CA ALA A 115 28.85 23.77 11.38
C ALA A 115 28.76 25.26 10.99
N ALA A 116 28.46 25.55 9.71
CA ALA A 116 28.24 26.91 9.22
C ALA A 116 26.81 27.44 9.47
N ASN A 117 26.01 26.76 10.29
CA ASN A 117 24.61 27.11 10.58
C ASN A 117 23.66 27.06 9.36
N ALA A 118 24.06 26.39 8.30
CA ALA A 118 23.25 26.16 7.12
C ALA A 118 22.55 24.78 7.20
N PRO A 119 21.41 24.57 6.54
CA PRO A 119 20.83 23.24 6.44
C PRO A 119 21.72 22.30 5.62
N CYS A 120 21.81 21.06 6.04
CA CYS A 120 22.60 20.00 5.37
C CYS A 120 21.85 19.51 4.13
N ILE A 121 21.80 20.36 3.10
CA ILE A 121 21.11 20.13 1.82
C ILE A 121 22.16 20.21 0.70
N THR A 122 22.18 19.21 -0.17
CA THR A 122 23.08 19.15 -1.31
C THR A 122 22.39 19.57 -2.61
N THR A 123 21.13 19.16 -2.79
CA THR A 123 20.35 19.47 -4.00
C THR A 123 18.95 19.89 -3.62
N ALA A 124 18.51 21.01 -4.19
CA ALA A 124 17.16 21.54 -4.04
C ALA A 124 16.62 21.94 -5.41
N THR A 125 16.02 21.01 -6.12
CA THR A 125 15.36 21.24 -7.41
C THR A 125 13.84 21.03 -7.29
N ALA A 126 13.09 21.40 -8.31
CA ALA A 126 11.65 21.18 -8.30
C ALA A 126 11.24 19.70 -8.25
N THR A 127 12.10 18.76 -8.67
CA THR A 127 11.77 17.34 -8.79
C THR A 127 12.67 16.42 -7.97
N SER A 128 13.70 16.97 -7.30
CA SER A 128 14.64 16.21 -6.47
C SER A 128 15.10 17.05 -5.29
N PHE A 129 15.11 16.42 -4.11
CA PHE A 129 15.59 17.02 -2.88
C PHE A 129 16.53 16.06 -2.17
N VAL A 130 17.81 16.47 -2.08
CA VAL A 130 18.89 15.68 -1.45
C VAL A 130 19.41 16.42 -0.22
N PHE A 131 19.35 15.75 0.92
CA PHE A 131 19.74 16.29 2.22
C PHE A 131 20.29 15.19 3.13
N GLY A 132 20.79 15.58 4.29
CA GLY A 132 21.28 14.68 5.32
C GLY A 132 20.65 14.93 6.68
N ASP A 133 20.46 13.88 7.43
CA ASP A 133 20.13 13.86 8.85
C ASP A 133 21.39 13.85 9.73
N ASP A 134 22.58 13.71 9.12
CA ASP A 134 23.89 13.80 9.74
C ASP A 134 24.67 14.98 9.12
N PRO A 135 25.25 15.91 9.94
CA PRO A 135 26.08 17.00 9.45
C PRO A 135 27.30 16.54 8.64
N ALA A 136 27.80 15.33 8.88
CA ALA A 136 28.92 14.76 8.15
C ALA A 136 28.54 14.21 6.76
N ASN A 137 27.26 13.95 6.51
CA ASN A 137 26.75 13.40 5.26
C ASN A 137 25.46 14.09 4.82
N CYS A 138 25.61 15.20 4.12
CA CYS A 138 24.48 15.97 3.60
C CYS A 138 23.81 15.36 2.35
N ALA A 139 24.17 14.16 1.94
CA ALA A 139 23.57 13.46 0.80
C ALA A 139 23.03 12.06 1.17
N SER A 140 22.71 11.84 2.45
CA SER A 140 22.23 10.53 2.95
C SER A 140 20.82 10.19 2.49
N ILE A 141 20.01 11.19 2.22
CA ILE A 141 18.59 11.03 1.84
C ILE A 141 18.32 11.79 0.55
N ASN A 142 17.76 11.08 -0.43
CA ASN A 142 17.33 11.63 -1.71
C ASN A 142 15.86 11.30 -1.95
N PHE A 143 15.01 12.32 -2.02
CA PHE A 143 13.67 12.21 -2.56
C PHE A 143 13.66 12.72 -3.99
N SER A 144 13.21 11.89 -4.92
CA SER A 144 13.19 12.22 -6.34
C SER A 144 11.99 11.63 -7.05
N ARG A 145 11.71 12.21 -8.20
CA ARG A 145 10.77 11.67 -9.16
C ARG A 145 11.54 10.81 -10.16
N ALA A 146 11.13 9.55 -10.31
CA ALA A 146 11.66 8.64 -11.32
C ALA A 146 10.67 8.47 -12.48
N GLY A 147 11.21 8.20 -13.67
CA GLY A 147 10.46 8.07 -14.91
C GLY A 147 10.74 9.22 -15.89
N ALA A 148 10.70 8.93 -17.18
CA ALA A 148 10.87 9.91 -18.24
C ALA A 148 9.56 10.63 -18.60
N VAL A 149 8.43 9.95 -18.46
CA VAL A 149 7.07 10.41 -18.79
C VAL A 149 6.13 9.99 -17.66
N ALA A 150 5.07 10.77 -17.42
CA ALA A 150 4.03 10.40 -16.49
C ALA A 150 3.27 9.12 -16.96
N PRO A 151 2.81 8.26 -16.05
CA PRO A 151 2.92 8.42 -14.60
C PRO A 151 4.32 8.16 -14.07
N TYR A 152 4.71 8.96 -13.07
CA TYR A 152 6.01 8.87 -12.42
C TYR A 152 5.93 8.06 -11.14
N THR A 153 7.11 7.70 -10.62
CA THR A 153 7.26 7.12 -9.30
C THR A 153 7.99 8.08 -8.38
N VAL A 154 7.47 8.32 -7.19
CA VAL A 154 8.20 9.03 -6.13
C VAL A 154 9.10 8.03 -5.44
N GLN A 155 10.40 8.34 -5.36
CA GLN A 155 11.42 7.47 -4.79
C GLN A 155 12.14 8.11 -3.61
N ARG A 156 12.60 7.26 -2.70
CA ARG A 156 13.55 7.58 -1.65
C ARG A 156 14.80 6.71 -1.81
N ASN A 157 15.92 7.32 -2.10
CA ASN A 157 17.19 6.61 -2.37
C ASN A 157 17.03 5.49 -3.41
N GLY A 158 16.22 5.70 -4.45
CA GLY A 158 15.93 4.70 -5.48
C GLY A 158 14.88 3.66 -5.11
N VAL A 159 14.30 3.72 -3.91
CA VAL A 159 13.20 2.83 -3.48
C VAL A 159 11.86 3.53 -3.67
N ASP A 160 10.92 2.86 -4.29
CA ASP A 160 9.61 3.39 -4.60
C ASP A 160 8.79 3.66 -3.32
N LEU A 161 8.21 4.85 -3.24
CA LEU A 161 7.31 5.28 -2.16
C LEU A 161 5.86 5.43 -2.63
N ALA A 162 5.67 5.99 -3.82
CA ALA A 162 4.35 6.14 -4.43
C ALA A 162 4.46 6.00 -5.94
N ASN A 163 3.56 5.23 -6.52
CA ASN A 163 3.42 5.04 -7.96
C ASN A 163 2.25 5.87 -8.49
N ASP A 164 2.11 5.91 -9.80
CA ASP A 164 1.01 6.58 -10.50
C ASP A 164 0.90 8.08 -10.19
N VAL A 165 2.06 8.74 -10.06
CA VAL A 165 2.18 10.16 -9.78
C VAL A 165 2.31 10.95 -11.08
N ASN A 166 1.45 11.95 -11.29
CA ASN A 166 1.52 12.83 -12.45
C ASN A 166 2.57 13.92 -12.29
N SER A 167 2.74 14.43 -11.06
CA SER A 167 3.81 15.35 -10.74
C SER A 167 4.22 15.27 -9.27
N LEU A 168 5.53 15.44 -9.04
CA LEU A 168 6.11 15.75 -7.74
C LEU A 168 6.81 17.10 -7.88
N THR A 169 6.46 18.05 -7.03
CA THR A 169 7.06 19.40 -7.06
C THR A 169 7.50 19.81 -5.68
N PHE A 170 8.76 20.24 -5.54
CA PHE A 170 9.30 20.84 -4.34
C PHE A 170 9.38 22.34 -4.49
N THR A 171 9.08 23.05 -3.40
CA THR A 171 9.21 24.51 -3.28
C THR A 171 9.98 24.82 -2.00
N TYR A 172 10.93 25.72 -2.07
CA TYR A 172 11.83 26.05 -0.96
C TYR A 172 11.62 27.49 -0.53
N TYR A 173 11.60 27.74 0.78
CA TYR A 173 11.37 29.04 1.35
C TYR A 173 12.44 29.38 2.38
N ASP A 174 12.80 30.65 2.44
CA ASP A 174 13.71 31.20 3.44
C ASP A 174 12.99 31.48 4.79
N ASN A 175 13.66 32.16 5.70
CA ASN A 175 13.13 32.55 7.01
C ASN A 175 12.05 33.65 6.93
N THR A 176 11.96 34.36 5.80
CA THR A 176 10.95 35.38 5.54
C THR A 176 9.77 34.91 4.73
N ASN A 177 9.69 33.60 4.50
CA ASN A 177 8.69 32.92 3.66
C ASN A 177 8.75 33.30 2.17
N VAL A 178 9.89 33.78 1.69
CA VAL A 178 10.10 34.07 0.28
C VAL A 178 10.69 32.83 -0.40
N PRO A 179 10.21 32.45 -1.60
CA PRO A 179 10.79 31.37 -2.34
C PRO A 179 12.28 31.59 -2.61
N THR A 180 13.10 30.59 -2.35
CA THR A 180 14.57 30.69 -2.51
C THR A 180 15.13 29.51 -3.28
N ALA A 181 16.09 29.78 -4.16
CA ALA A 181 16.92 28.74 -4.79
C ALA A 181 18.27 28.55 -4.07
N VAL A 182 18.57 29.39 -3.09
CA VAL A 182 19.80 29.32 -2.31
C VAL A 182 19.65 28.28 -1.20
N VAL A 183 20.34 27.16 -1.35
CA VAL A 183 20.25 25.99 -0.44
C VAL A 183 20.52 26.36 1.02
N ALA A 184 21.51 27.24 1.28
CA ALA A 184 21.88 27.69 2.62
C ALA A 184 20.77 28.48 3.34
N ASN A 185 19.86 29.10 2.58
CA ASN A 185 18.80 29.93 3.13
C ASN A 185 17.49 29.16 3.35
N VAL A 186 17.40 27.89 2.92
CA VAL A 186 16.17 27.10 3.06
C VAL A 186 15.86 26.89 4.54
N ARG A 187 14.64 27.24 4.93
CA ARG A 187 14.10 27.04 6.28
C ARG A 187 12.80 26.24 6.29
N ARG A 188 12.10 26.24 5.16
CA ARG A 188 10.86 25.51 4.97
C ARG A 188 10.86 24.89 3.58
N VAL A 189 10.37 23.65 3.51
CA VAL A 189 10.20 22.91 2.26
C VAL A 189 8.72 22.58 2.08
N GLY A 190 8.13 23.08 1.01
CA GLY A 190 6.83 22.68 0.52
C GLY A 190 6.97 21.58 -0.53
N PHE A 191 6.05 20.64 -0.58
CA PHE A 191 6.01 19.66 -1.65
C PHE A 191 4.57 19.29 -1.99
N GLU A 192 4.34 19.08 -3.27
CA GLU A 192 3.06 18.70 -3.84
C GLU A 192 3.20 17.40 -4.62
N ILE A 193 2.29 16.46 -4.36
CA ILE A 193 2.10 15.25 -5.16
C ILE A 193 0.74 15.36 -5.85
N VAL A 194 0.75 15.21 -7.16
CA VAL A 194 -0.45 15.14 -7.98
C VAL A 194 -0.54 13.76 -8.59
N SER A 195 -1.65 13.06 -8.36
CA SER A 195 -1.94 11.76 -8.94
C SER A 195 -3.29 11.80 -9.65
N THR A 196 -3.45 11.04 -10.73
CA THR A 196 -4.72 10.95 -11.45
C THR A 196 -5.15 9.49 -11.53
N SER A 197 -6.39 9.23 -11.14
CA SER A 197 -7.00 7.90 -11.25
C SER A 197 -8.46 8.02 -11.62
N GLY A 198 -8.92 7.20 -12.59
CA GLY A 198 -10.32 7.20 -13.01
C GLY A 198 -10.83 8.54 -13.53
N GLY A 199 -9.92 9.38 -14.09
CA GLY A 199 -10.27 10.72 -14.60
C GLY A 199 -10.32 11.82 -13.53
N GLU A 200 -10.13 11.50 -12.26
CA GLU A 200 -10.02 12.48 -11.18
C GLU A 200 -8.59 12.76 -10.79
N THR A 201 -8.29 14.03 -10.52
CA THR A 201 -6.98 14.48 -10.08
C THR A 201 -6.98 14.73 -8.58
N LEU A 202 -6.13 14.01 -7.87
CA LEU A 202 -5.87 14.20 -6.45
C LEU A 202 -4.60 15.02 -6.26
N ARG A 203 -4.72 16.16 -5.58
CA ARG A 203 -3.59 17.00 -5.18
C ARG A 203 -3.38 16.89 -3.68
N LYS A 204 -2.16 16.55 -3.27
CA LYS A 204 -1.76 16.56 -1.87
C LYS A 204 -0.57 17.47 -1.71
N TYR A 205 -0.76 18.52 -0.94
CA TYR A 205 0.27 19.49 -0.59
C TYR A 205 0.62 19.39 0.89
N SER A 206 1.89 19.55 1.21
CA SER A 206 2.37 19.65 2.58
C SER A 206 3.59 20.57 2.67
N GLU A 207 3.78 21.15 3.85
CA GLU A 207 4.94 21.98 4.17
C GLU A 207 5.58 21.53 5.48
N VAL A 208 6.88 21.65 5.55
CA VAL A 208 7.63 21.30 6.74
C VAL A 208 8.73 22.31 7.03
N TYR A 209 8.80 22.78 8.27
CA TYR A 209 9.92 23.56 8.76
C TYR A 209 11.05 22.62 9.19
N LEU A 210 12.27 22.99 8.82
CA LEU A 210 13.48 22.28 9.26
C LEU A 210 13.67 22.52 10.76
N SER A 211 13.51 21.48 11.58
CA SER A 211 13.47 21.62 13.05
C SER A 211 14.78 22.17 13.62
N ASN A 212 15.91 21.77 13.04
CA ASN A 212 17.25 22.16 13.48
C ASN A 212 17.63 23.59 13.08
N MET A 213 16.75 24.30 12.33
CA MET A 213 16.96 25.66 11.84
C MET A 213 16.03 26.70 12.49
N LYS A 214 15.23 26.29 13.51
CA LYS A 214 14.39 27.23 14.26
C LYS A 214 15.23 28.14 15.13
N GLY A 215 15.03 29.45 14.99
CA GLY A 215 15.67 30.45 15.88
C GLY A 215 16.88 31.19 15.30
N TYR A 216 17.04 31.16 13.97
CA TYR A 216 18.08 31.94 13.27
C TYR A 216 17.50 32.65 12.07
#